data_de018b7f080530b870e294b285e6d630
#
_entry.id   de018b7f080530b870e294b285e6d630
#
_cell.length_a   1.000
_cell.length_b   1.000
_cell.length_c   1.000
_cell.angle_alpha   90.00
_cell.angle_beta   90.00
_cell.angle_gamma   90.00
#
_symmetry.space_group_name_H-M   'P 1'
#
loop_
_entity.id
_entity.type
_entity.pdbx_description
1 polymer ?
#
loop_
_entity_poly.entity_id
_entity_poly.type
_entity_poly.pdbx_seq_one_letter_code
_entity_poly.pdbx_strand_id
1 'polypeptide(L)'
;ITADIAKQITDAGIEQMYIRSAFTCNTRHGVCEKCYGKNLATGEKVEVGEAVGTIAAQSIGEPGTQLTMRTFHTGGVAGSDITQGLPRIQEIFEARNPKGQAVITEIEGVVEDIKLAKDRQQEIIVKGANETRSYLASGTSRLKVEVGQSVERGEVLTEGSIEPKNYLAVAGLNATESYLLKEVQKVYRMQGVEIDDKHVEVMVRQMLRKVRIIEA
;
A
#
# COMPACT_ATOMS: atom_id res chain seq x y z
N ILE A 1 13.43 -4.15 -20.16
CA ILE A 1 13.20 -5.55 -20.60
C ILE A 1 12.30 -5.48 -21.83
N THR A 2 12.78 -5.98 -22.98
CA THR A 2 11.98 -6.13 -24.20
C THR A 2 11.14 -7.41 -24.12
N ALA A 3 10.16 -7.56 -25.03
CA ALA A 3 9.34 -8.78 -25.10
C ALA A 3 10.19 -10.04 -25.32
N ASP A 4 11.24 -9.94 -26.14
CA ASP A 4 12.15 -11.05 -26.40
C ASP A 4 12.96 -11.44 -25.15
N ILE A 5 13.45 -10.45 -24.39
CA ILE A 5 14.15 -10.69 -23.13
C ILE A 5 13.19 -11.30 -22.11
N ALA A 6 11.95 -10.81 -22.02
CA ALA A 6 10.95 -11.38 -21.12
C ALA A 6 10.68 -12.85 -21.44
N LYS A 7 10.57 -13.19 -22.73
CA LYS A 7 10.42 -14.58 -23.17
C LYS A 7 11.63 -15.44 -22.78
N GLN A 8 12.85 -14.95 -23.00
CA GLN A 8 14.07 -15.68 -22.59
C GLN A 8 14.13 -15.93 -21.07
N ILE A 9 13.69 -14.96 -20.25
CA ILE A 9 13.62 -15.11 -18.79
C ILE A 9 12.62 -16.21 -18.42
N THR A 10 11.44 -16.21 -19.03
CA THR A 10 10.41 -17.22 -18.80
C THR A 10 10.88 -18.61 -19.26
N ASP A 11 11.49 -18.69 -20.44
CA ASP A 11 12.01 -19.96 -21.00
C ASP A 11 13.18 -20.52 -20.16
N ALA A 12 13.93 -19.66 -19.47
CA ALA A 12 14.98 -20.04 -18.52
C ALA A 12 14.45 -20.49 -17.15
N GLY A 13 13.14 -20.45 -16.91
CA GLY A 13 12.53 -20.86 -15.65
C GLY A 13 12.81 -19.93 -14.47
N ILE A 14 13.18 -18.67 -14.73
CA ILE A 14 13.44 -17.67 -13.69
C ILE A 14 12.10 -17.13 -13.17
N GLU A 15 11.76 -17.46 -11.92
CA GLU A 15 10.51 -17.04 -11.31
C GLU A 15 10.56 -15.62 -10.73
N GLN A 16 11.73 -15.19 -10.24
CA GLN A 16 11.90 -13.88 -9.62
C GLN A 16 13.19 -13.21 -10.07
N MET A 17 13.13 -11.90 -10.28
CA MET A 17 14.30 -11.10 -10.60
C MET A 17 14.18 -9.68 -10.04
N TYR A 18 15.32 -9.07 -9.70
CA TYR A 18 15.36 -7.67 -9.31
C TYR A 18 15.29 -6.77 -10.52
N ILE A 19 14.34 -5.85 -10.51
CA ILE A 19 14.16 -4.83 -11.55
C ILE A 19 14.28 -3.43 -10.96
N ARG A 20 14.54 -2.44 -11.81
CA ARG A 20 14.48 -1.04 -11.44
C ARG A 20 13.04 -0.56 -11.43
N SER A 21 12.70 0.28 -10.45
CA SER A 21 11.40 0.94 -10.36
C SER A 21 11.56 2.43 -10.06
N ALA A 22 10.46 3.19 -10.07
CA ALA A 22 10.50 4.58 -9.65
C ALA A 22 10.87 4.71 -8.17
N PHE A 23 10.49 3.76 -7.32
CA PHE A 23 10.83 3.75 -5.88
C PHE A 23 12.34 3.71 -5.65
N THR A 24 13.05 2.86 -6.37
CA THR A 24 14.50 2.67 -6.21
C THR A 24 15.35 3.71 -6.97
N CYS A 25 14.72 4.71 -7.57
CA CYS A 25 15.41 5.71 -8.36
C CYS A 25 16.09 6.77 -7.47
N ASN A 26 17.42 6.88 -7.59
CA ASN A 26 18.25 7.81 -6.80
C ASN A 26 18.36 9.23 -7.38
N THR A 27 17.60 9.58 -8.43
CA THR A 27 17.63 10.93 -8.99
C THR A 27 17.05 11.94 -8.02
N ARG A 28 17.69 13.11 -7.93
CA ARG A 28 17.29 14.21 -7.05
C ARG A 28 15.93 14.81 -7.47
N HIS A 29 15.72 14.93 -8.78
CA HIS A 29 14.51 15.49 -9.39
C HIS A 29 14.00 14.52 -10.45
N GLY A 30 12.70 14.26 -10.44
CA GLY A 30 12.09 13.34 -11.38
C GLY A 30 12.51 11.88 -11.19
N VAL A 31 12.36 11.11 -12.24
CA VAL A 31 12.74 9.69 -12.32
C VAL A 31 13.64 9.52 -13.54
N CYS A 32 14.73 8.77 -13.44
CA CYS A 32 15.60 8.55 -14.59
C CYS A 32 14.92 7.63 -15.63
N GLU A 33 15.32 7.77 -16.90
CA GLU A 33 14.77 6.99 -18.01
C GLU A 33 14.85 5.48 -17.80
N LYS A 34 15.90 4.98 -17.14
CA LYS A 34 16.08 3.54 -16.87
C LYS A 34 15.14 3.01 -15.78
N CYS A 35 14.78 3.84 -14.79
CA CYS A 35 13.84 3.45 -13.74
C CYS A 35 12.38 3.61 -14.19
N TYR A 36 12.11 4.63 -15.01
CA TYR A 36 10.78 4.82 -15.59
C TYR A 36 10.51 3.83 -16.74
N GLY A 37 11.53 3.63 -17.60
CA GLY A 37 11.51 2.66 -18.69
C GLY A 37 10.79 3.16 -19.92
N LYS A 38 9.76 2.43 -20.34
CA LYS A 38 9.05 2.63 -21.61
C LYS A 38 7.97 3.72 -21.47
N ASN A 39 7.83 4.58 -22.47
CA ASN A 39 6.66 5.42 -22.66
C ASN A 39 5.50 4.52 -23.14
N LEU A 40 4.39 4.53 -22.40
CA LEU A 40 3.26 3.63 -22.66
C LEU A 40 2.47 4.02 -23.91
N ALA A 41 2.52 5.29 -24.34
CA ALA A 41 1.81 5.77 -25.54
C ALA A 41 2.55 5.41 -26.83
N THR A 42 3.88 5.61 -26.86
CA THR A 42 4.69 5.37 -28.06
C THR A 42 5.25 3.96 -28.12
N GLY A 43 5.38 3.29 -26.99
CA GLY A 43 6.05 1.99 -26.89
C GLY A 43 7.56 2.07 -26.87
N GLU A 44 8.15 3.24 -27.02
CA GLU A 44 9.59 3.48 -27.03
C GLU A 44 10.12 3.83 -25.64
N LYS A 45 11.43 3.94 -25.52
CA LYS A 45 12.08 4.42 -24.30
C LYS A 45 11.70 5.87 -24.03
N VAL A 46 11.38 6.19 -22.77
CA VAL A 46 11.02 7.55 -22.38
C VAL A 46 12.16 8.55 -22.65
N GLU A 47 11.82 9.71 -23.16
CA GLU A 47 12.76 10.81 -23.40
C GLU A 47 12.95 11.69 -22.16
N VAL A 48 14.08 12.37 -22.10
CA VAL A 48 14.34 13.39 -21.06
C VAL A 48 13.43 14.60 -21.29
N GLY A 49 12.74 15.02 -20.25
CA GLY A 49 11.78 16.13 -20.32
C GLY A 49 10.33 15.69 -20.37
N GLU A 50 10.05 14.39 -20.44
CA GLU A 50 8.69 13.84 -20.35
C GLU A 50 8.03 14.22 -19.01
N ALA A 51 6.80 14.73 -19.06
CA ALA A 51 6.05 15.17 -17.88
C ALA A 51 5.41 14.00 -17.13
N VAL A 52 6.23 13.05 -16.66
CA VAL A 52 5.78 11.76 -16.07
C VAL A 52 4.85 11.92 -14.86
N GLY A 53 5.01 12.99 -14.09
CA GLY A 53 4.12 13.31 -12.96
C GLY A 53 2.72 13.72 -13.40
N THR A 54 2.62 14.53 -14.46
CA THR A 54 1.34 14.92 -15.07
C THR A 54 0.63 13.71 -15.68
N ILE A 55 1.39 12.87 -16.40
CA ILE A 55 0.88 11.63 -17.00
C ILE A 55 0.35 10.70 -15.92
N ALA A 56 1.10 10.52 -14.82
CA ALA A 56 0.67 9.72 -13.68
C ALA A 56 -0.63 10.26 -13.06
N ALA A 57 -0.71 11.57 -12.82
CA ALA A 57 -1.90 12.19 -12.26
C ALA A 57 -3.13 12.03 -13.17
N GLN A 58 -2.96 12.17 -14.48
CA GLN A 58 -4.03 11.97 -15.45
C GLN A 58 -4.47 10.50 -15.53
N SER A 59 -3.52 9.57 -15.55
CA SER A 59 -3.79 8.12 -15.61
C SER A 59 -4.51 7.61 -14.37
N ILE A 60 -4.24 8.21 -13.20
CA ILE A 60 -4.93 7.91 -11.93
C ILE A 60 -6.27 8.63 -11.86
N GLY A 61 -6.35 9.89 -12.34
CA GLY A 61 -7.54 10.74 -12.22
C GLY A 61 -8.64 10.42 -13.22
N GLU A 62 -8.30 10.06 -14.45
CA GLU A 62 -9.28 9.78 -15.50
C GLU A 62 -10.28 8.68 -15.09
N PRO A 63 -9.84 7.50 -14.63
CA PRO A 63 -10.78 6.47 -14.20
C PRO A 63 -11.52 6.83 -12.90
N GLY A 64 -11.05 7.84 -12.16
CA GLY A 64 -11.68 8.30 -10.91
C GLY A 64 -13.15 8.71 -11.11
N THR A 65 -13.49 9.34 -12.23
CA THR A 65 -14.87 9.70 -12.57
C THR A 65 -15.76 8.46 -12.73
N GLN A 66 -15.23 7.41 -13.36
CA GLN A 66 -15.95 6.12 -13.53
C GLN A 66 -16.13 5.41 -12.19
N LEU A 67 -15.13 5.48 -11.31
CA LEU A 67 -15.19 4.94 -9.93
C LEU A 67 -16.34 5.59 -9.14
N THR A 68 -16.53 6.90 -9.26
CA THR A 68 -17.60 7.63 -8.56
C THR A 68 -18.97 7.17 -9.03
N MET A 69 -19.14 6.97 -10.33
CA MET A 69 -20.43 6.53 -10.89
C MET A 69 -20.79 5.10 -10.49
N ARG A 70 -19.83 4.20 -10.38
CA ARG A 70 -20.07 2.79 -10.02
C ARG A 70 -20.32 2.54 -8.54
N THR A 71 -19.79 3.37 -7.63
CA THR A 71 -20.04 3.25 -6.19
C THR A 71 -21.48 3.55 -5.78
N PHE A 72 -22.23 4.31 -6.57
CA PHE A 72 -23.66 4.55 -6.34
C PHE A 72 -24.55 3.33 -6.62
N HIS A 73 -24.08 2.35 -7.39
CA HIS A 73 -24.87 1.19 -7.79
C HIS A 73 -24.59 -0.08 -6.97
N THR A 74 -23.51 -0.10 -6.24
CA THR A 74 -23.20 -1.23 -5.33
C THR A 74 -23.81 -0.91 -3.98
N GLY A 75 -25.09 -1.26 -3.81
CA GLY A 75 -25.82 -1.12 -2.54
C GLY A 75 -25.01 -1.81 -1.44
N GLY A 76 -24.63 -1.04 -0.44
CA GLY A 76 -23.75 -1.48 0.60
C GLY A 76 -24.30 -2.68 1.35
N VAL A 77 -23.49 -3.69 1.51
CA VAL A 77 -23.67 -4.66 2.60
C VAL A 77 -23.44 -3.85 3.87
N ALA A 78 -24.52 -3.59 4.60
CA ALA A 78 -24.47 -2.92 5.88
C ALA A 78 -23.56 -3.73 6.81
N GLY A 79 -22.43 -3.18 7.21
CA GLY A 79 -21.58 -3.81 8.22
C GLY A 79 -20.08 -3.52 8.15
N SER A 80 -19.52 -3.00 7.07
CA SER A 80 -18.11 -2.62 7.06
C SER A 80 -17.93 -1.11 6.89
N ASP A 81 -17.42 -0.46 7.91
CA ASP A 81 -16.98 0.95 7.89
C ASP A 81 -15.76 1.20 6.98
N ILE A 82 -15.47 0.27 6.05
CA ILE A 82 -14.31 0.33 5.16
C ILE A 82 -14.66 1.23 3.98
N THR A 83 -13.95 2.34 3.86
CA THR A 83 -14.05 3.26 2.72
C THR A 83 -13.63 2.55 1.44
N GLN A 84 -14.46 2.59 0.40
CA GLN A 84 -14.24 1.94 -0.88
C GLN A 84 -14.25 2.94 -2.04
N GLY A 85 -13.70 2.55 -3.18
CA GLY A 85 -13.71 3.36 -4.38
C GLY A 85 -12.86 4.64 -4.29
N LEU A 86 -13.32 5.71 -4.95
CA LEU A 86 -12.59 6.99 -5.02
C LEU A 86 -12.29 7.60 -3.65
N PRO A 87 -13.20 7.60 -2.66
CA PRO A 87 -12.87 8.08 -1.32
C PRO A 87 -11.68 7.35 -0.68
N ARG A 88 -11.50 6.06 -0.96
CA ARG A 88 -10.33 5.31 -0.48
C ARG A 88 -9.04 5.78 -1.15
N ILE A 89 -9.06 6.07 -2.44
CA ILE A 89 -7.92 6.63 -3.16
C ILE A 89 -7.52 7.99 -2.57
N GLN A 90 -8.50 8.85 -2.24
CA GLN A 90 -8.23 10.12 -1.57
C GLN A 90 -7.61 9.94 -0.19
N GLU A 91 -8.13 9.02 0.64
CA GLU A 91 -7.55 8.70 1.95
C GLU A 91 -6.08 8.28 1.83
N ILE A 92 -5.75 7.45 0.84
CA ILE A 92 -4.39 6.97 0.60
C ILE A 92 -3.47 8.12 0.21
N PHE A 93 -3.81 8.90 -0.84
CA PHE A 93 -2.94 9.97 -1.32
C PHE A 93 -2.85 11.17 -0.38
N GLU A 94 -3.84 11.41 0.44
CA GLU A 94 -3.79 12.45 1.47
C GLU A 94 -3.21 11.93 2.80
N ALA A 95 -2.87 10.65 2.88
CA ALA A 95 -2.39 9.97 4.09
C ALA A 95 -3.29 10.25 5.31
N ARG A 96 -4.62 10.21 5.09
CA ARG A 96 -5.63 10.37 6.14
C ARG A 96 -5.72 9.10 6.98
N ASN A 97 -6.16 9.27 8.23
CA ASN A 97 -6.50 8.14 9.06
C ASN A 97 -7.74 7.44 8.48
N PRO A 98 -7.66 6.16 8.13
CA PRO A 98 -8.78 5.45 7.54
C PRO A 98 -9.91 5.26 8.56
N LYS A 99 -11.14 5.31 8.06
CA LYS A 99 -12.29 4.81 8.81
C LYS A 99 -12.15 3.29 8.94
N GLY A 100 -12.35 2.73 10.10
CA GLY A 100 -12.11 1.30 10.31
C GLY A 100 -10.62 0.94 10.21
N GLN A 101 -9.80 1.64 11.00
CA GLN A 101 -8.37 1.41 11.05
C GLN A 101 -8.04 0.01 11.57
N ALA A 102 -7.17 -0.69 10.87
CA ALA A 102 -6.59 -1.95 11.32
C ALA A 102 -5.56 -1.73 12.42
N VAL A 103 -5.55 -2.60 13.39
CA VAL A 103 -4.48 -2.67 14.40
C VAL A 103 -3.32 -3.47 13.80
N ILE A 104 -2.11 -2.93 13.88
CA ILE A 104 -0.86 -3.58 13.46
C ILE A 104 0.03 -3.84 14.66
N THR A 105 0.85 -4.88 14.59
CA THR A 105 1.85 -5.12 15.64
C THR A 105 3.09 -4.24 15.41
N GLU A 106 3.63 -3.69 16.49
CA GLU A 106 4.88 -2.89 16.45
C GLU A 106 6.13 -3.75 16.70
N ILE A 107 5.93 -4.97 17.19
CA ILE A 107 6.98 -5.93 17.49
C ILE A 107 6.78 -7.23 16.72
N GLU A 108 7.85 -7.94 16.48
CA GLU A 108 7.82 -9.34 16.06
C GLU A 108 7.62 -10.25 17.26
N GLY A 109 6.88 -11.34 17.11
CA GLY A 109 6.64 -12.25 18.23
C GLY A 109 5.56 -13.28 17.95
N VAL A 110 4.98 -13.80 19.03
CA VAL A 110 3.88 -14.76 18.99
C VAL A 110 2.68 -14.15 19.71
N VAL A 111 1.50 -14.33 19.17
CA VAL A 111 0.24 -13.97 19.84
C VAL A 111 0.07 -14.90 21.04
N GLU A 112 0.31 -14.36 22.24
CA GLU A 112 0.25 -15.15 23.49
C GLU A 112 -1.18 -15.37 23.94
N ASP A 113 -2.02 -14.34 23.85
CA ASP A 113 -3.40 -14.41 24.31
C ASP A 113 -4.28 -13.35 23.65
N ILE A 114 -5.59 -13.61 23.60
CA ILE A 114 -6.61 -12.69 23.11
C ILE A 114 -7.73 -12.64 24.15
N LYS A 115 -7.88 -11.49 24.81
CA LYS A 115 -8.83 -11.30 25.92
C LYS A 115 -9.91 -10.29 25.56
N LEU A 116 -11.09 -10.46 26.14
CA LEU A 116 -12.09 -9.40 26.17
C LEU A 116 -11.72 -8.41 27.27
N ALA A 117 -11.35 -7.20 26.88
CA ALA A 117 -11.11 -6.08 27.78
C ALA A 117 -12.43 -5.40 28.21
N LYS A 118 -12.35 -4.40 29.08
CA LYS A 118 -13.50 -3.56 29.44
C LYS A 118 -14.04 -2.85 28.20
N ASP A 119 -15.31 -2.52 28.20
CA ASP A 119 -16.00 -1.80 27.11
C ASP A 119 -16.13 -2.56 25.76
N ARG A 120 -16.22 -3.89 25.82
CA ARG A 120 -16.33 -4.76 24.65
C ARG A 120 -15.16 -4.62 23.67
N GLN A 121 -14.00 -4.21 24.14
CA GLN A 121 -12.76 -4.20 23.34
C GLN A 121 -12.08 -5.57 23.41
N GLN A 122 -11.29 -5.88 22.41
CA GLN A 122 -10.44 -7.07 22.37
C GLN A 122 -9.00 -6.62 22.62
N GLU A 123 -8.34 -7.25 23.59
CA GLU A 123 -6.93 -7.04 23.89
C GLU A 123 -6.13 -8.20 23.33
N ILE A 124 -5.23 -7.90 22.40
CA ILE A 124 -4.35 -8.87 21.73
C ILE A 124 -2.96 -8.71 22.36
N ILE A 125 -2.44 -9.76 22.96
CA ILE A 125 -1.15 -9.75 23.61
C ILE A 125 -0.14 -10.42 22.72
N VAL A 126 0.88 -9.68 22.28
CA VAL A 126 1.99 -10.19 21.46
C VAL A 126 3.25 -10.22 22.31
N LYS A 127 3.86 -11.39 22.40
CA LYS A 127 5.10 -11.63 23.12
C LYS A 127 6.26 -11.73 22.14
N GLY A 128 7.12 -10.74 22.15
CA GLY A 128 8.39 -10.73 21.44
C GLY A 128 9.52 -11.32 22.27
N ALA A 129 10.72 -11.32 21.71
CA ALA A 129 11.92 -11.84 22.38
C ALA A 129 12.32 -11.02 23.62
N ASN A 130 12.15 -9.68 23.57
CA ASN A 130 12.60 -8.76 24.61
C ASN A 130 11.47 -8.03 25.33
N GLU A 131 10.30 -7.96 24.74
CA GLU A 131 9.16 -7.20 25.28
C GLU A 131 7.83 -7.89 24.95
N THR A 132 6.83 -7.62 25.78
CA THR A 132 5.44 -8.03 25.50
C THR A 132 4.62 -6.76 25.35
N ARG A 133 3.80 -6.69 24.29
CA ARG A 133 2.90 -5.56 24.05
C ARG A 133 1.46 -6.01 23.92
N SER A 134 0.56 -5.17 24.44
CA SER A 134 -0.88 -5.35 24.28
C SER A 134 -1.44 -4.33 23.31
N TYR A 135 -2.33 -4.78 22.43
CA TYR A 135 -2.99 -3.98 21.41
C TYR A 135 -4.49 -4.05 21.64
N LEU A 136 -5.13 -2.88 21.73
CA LEU A 136 -6.57 -2.78 21.89
C LEU A 136 -7.25 -2.65 20.52
N ALA A 137 -8.15 -3.56 20.24
CA ALA A 137 -9.00 -3.54 19.04
C ALA A 137 -10.46 -3.31 19.44
N SER A 138 -11.26 -2.70 18.56
CA SER A 138 -12.70 -2.63 18.77
C SER A 138 -13.29 -4.05 18.84
N GLY A 139 -14.24 -4.27 19.72
CA GLY A 139 -14.91 -5.56 19.85
C GLY A 139 -15.73 -5.97 18.64
N THR A 140 -15.98 -5.04 17.72
CA THR A 140 -16.63 -5.29 16.43
C THR A 140 -15.63 -5.60 15.32
N SER A 141 -14.34 -5.38 15.55
CA SER A 141 -13.28 -5.67 14.58
C SER A 141 -13.06 -7.18 14.49
N ARG A 142 -13.01 -7.68 13.26
CA ARG A 142 -12.69 -9.09 13.02
C ARG A 142 -11.19 -9.30 13.14
N LEU A 143 -10.80 -10.29 13.93
CA LEU A 143 -9.40 -10.66 14.09
C LEU A 143 -8.88 -11.40 12.85
N LYS A 144 -7.63 -11.15 12.51
CA LYS A 144 -6.88 -11.86 11.46
C LYS A 144 -5.85 -12.84 12.00
N VAL A 145 -5.67 -12.83 13.30
CA VAL A 145 -4.66 -13.66 13.99
C VAL A 145 -5.32 -14.57 15.02
N GLU A 146 -4.67 -15.68 15.30
CA GLU A 146 -5.06 -16.65 16.30
C GLU A 146 -3.99 -16.76 17.39
N VAL A 147 -4.40 -17.25 18.57
CA VAL A 147 -3.46 -17.50 19.68
C VAL A 147 -2.43 -18.56 19.26
N GLY A 148 -1.17 -18.28 19.50
CA GLY A 148 -0.03 -19.11 19.09
C GLY A 148 0.52 -18.80 17.70
N GLN A 149 -0.09 -17.89 16.94
CA GLN A 149 0.42 -17.48 15.63
C GLN A 149 1.64 -16.58 15.79
N SER A 150 2.67 -16.84 14.97
CA SER A 150 3.82 -15.94 14.83
C SER A 150 3.45 -14.76 13.96
N VAL A 151 3.81 -13.57 14.39
CA VAL A 151 3.56 -12.30 13.68
C VAL A 151 4.85 -11.51 13.50
N GLU A 152 4.98 -10.89 12.33
CA GLU A 152 6.10 -10.01 12.00
C GLU A 152 5.77 -8.56 12.36
N ARG A 153 6.81 -7.75 12.52
CA ARG A 153 6.66 -6.31 12.77
C ARG A 153 5.90 -5.63 11.61
N GLY A 154 4.81 -4.94 11.93
CA GLY A 154 3.91 -4.32 10.95
C GLY A 154 2.79 -5.23 10.43
N GLU A 155 2.71 -6.47 10.91
CA GLU A 155 1.63 -7.37 10.52
C GLU A 155 0.29 -6.94 11.10
N VAL A 156 -0.77 -7.22 10.35
CA VAL A 156 -2.14 -6.75 10.65
C VAL A 156 -2.83 -7.74 11.58
N LEU A 157 -3.22 -7.28 12.76
CA LEU A 157 -3.91 -8.10 13.77
C LEU A 157 -5.42 -8.14 13.57
N THR A 158 -6.02 -7.10 12.96
CA THR A 158 -7.46 -7.00 12.73
C THR A 158 -7.80 -6.67 11.28
N GLU A 159 -9.01 -6.94 10.83
CA GLU A 159 -9.50 -6.42 9.55
C GLU A 159 -9.57 -4.90 9.58
N GLY A 160 -9.34 -4.29 8.42
CA GLY A 160 -9.37 -2.84 8.25
C GLY A 160 -8.27 -2.35 7.33
N SER A 161 -8.17 -1.04 7.23
CA SER A 161 -7.14 -0.35 6.45
C SER A 161 -6.02 0.13 7.36
N ILE A 162 -4.77 -0.07 6.96
CA ILE A 162 -3.61 0.38 7.73
C ILE A 162 -3.47 1.90 7.60
N GLU A 163 -3.16 2.58 8.68
CA GLU A 163 -2.78 3.99 8.68
C GLU A 163 -1.36 4.13 8.10
N PRO A 164 -1.16 4.85 6.97
CA PRO A 164 0.14 4.91 6.31
C PRO A 164 1.26 5.49 7.17
N LYS A 165 0.95 6.48 8.02
CA LYS A 165 1.95 7.13 8.88
C LYS A 165 2.47 6.20 9.97
N ASN A 166 1.56 5.47 10.61
CA ASN A 166 1.93 4.47 11.61
C ASN A 166 2.70 3.32 10.96
N TYR A 167 2.25 2.86 9.81
CA TYR A 167 2.93 1.79 9.07
C TYR A 167 4.36 2.18 8.66
N LEU A 168 4.56 3.42 8.23
CA LEU A 168 5.89 3.96 7.91
C LEU A 168 6.83 3.93 9.13
N ALA A 169 6.33 4.28 10.31
CA ALA A 169 7.11 4.27 11.55
C ALA A 169 7.45 2.85 12.02
N VAL A 170 6.55 1.91 11.79
CA VAL A 170 6.69 0.51 12.25
C VAL A 170 7.43 -0.35 11.23
N ALA A 171 6.95 -0.42 10.01
CA ALA A 171 7.46 -1.35 8.98
C ALA A 171 8.52 -0.72 8.05
N GLY A 172 8.69 0.61 8.10
CA GLY A 172 9.68 1.34 7.31
C GLY A 172 9.24 1.67 5.88
N LEU A 173 10.15 2.33 5.13
CA LEU A 173 9.87 2.94 3.85
C LEU A 173 9.42 1.92 2.79
N ASN A 174 10.22 0.89 2.54
CA ASN A 174 9.98 -0.07 1.46
C ASN A 174 8.66 -0.84 1.63
N ALA A 175 8.33 -1.22 2.86
CA ALA A 175 7.06 -1.88 3.17
C ALA A 175 5.88 -0.95 2.92
N THR A 176 6.01 0.32 3.30
CA THR A 176 4.98 1.35 3.09
C THR A 176 4.75 1.65 1.61
N GLU A 177 5.82 1.78 0.81
CA GLU A 177 5.73 1.95 -0.64
C GLU A 177 4.95 0.79 -1.28
N SER A 178 5.33 -0.43 -0.94
CA SER A 178 4.66 -1.64 -1.43
C SER A 178 3.19 -1.73 -0.99
N TYR A 179 2.90 -1.35 0.25
CA TYR A 179 1.54 -1.31 0.78
C TYR A 179 0.67 -0.30 0.02
N LEU A 180 1.15 0.95 -0.13
CA LEU A 180 0.40 2.00 -0.81
C LEU A 180 0.12 1.64 -2.27
N LEU A 181 1.11 1.10 -2.99
CA LEU A 181 0.95 0.61 -4.36
C LEU A 181 -0.13 -0.47 -4.44
N LYS A 182 -0.05 -1.50 -3.59
CA LYS A 182 -1.01 -2.60 -3.55
C LYS A 182 -2.44 -2.12 -3.23
N GLU A 183 -2.61 -1.21 -2.28
CA GLU A 183 -3.92 -0.68 -1.91
C GLU A 183 -4.55 0.15 -3.04
N VAL A 184 -3.77 1.01 -3.70
CA VAL A 184 -4.26 1.77 -4.87
C VAL A 184 -4.66 0.82 -5.99
N GLN A 185 -3.79 -0.11 -6.36
CA GLN A 185 -4.08 -1.09 -7.41
C GLN A 185 -5.28 -1.96 -7.09
N LYS A 186 -5.45 -2.35 -5.83
CA LYS A 186 -6.61 -3.12 -5.38
C LYS A 186 -7.93 -2.38 -5.66
N VAL A 187 -7.99 -1.08 -5.35
CA VAL A 187 -9.19 -0.27 -5.58
C VAL A 187 -9.54 -0.23 -7.08
N TYR A 188 -8.55 0.00 -7.94
CA TYR A 188 -8.77 0.07 -9.39
C TYR A 188 -9.14 -1.30 -9.98
N ARG A 189 -8.42 -2.37 -9.61
CA ARG A 189 -8.71 -3.74 -10.09
C ARG A 189 -10.10 -4.22 -9.68
N MET A 190 -10.57 -3.89 -8.48
CA MET A 190 -11.94 -4.20 -8.04
C MET A 190 -13.01 -3.55 -8.93
N GLN A 191 -12.68 -2.48 -9.63
CA GLN A 191 -13.56 -1.79 -10.58
C GLN A 191 -13.30 -2.20 -12.05
N GLY A 192 -12.41 -3.16 -12.28
CA GLY A 192 -12.05 -3.62 -13.62
C GLY A 192 -11.20 -2.61 -14.39
N VAL A 193 -10.50 -1.71 -13.69
CA VAL A 193 -9.59 -0.73 -14.28
C VAL A 193 -8.15 -1.18 -14.05
N GLU A 194 -7.35 -1.18 -15.11
CA GLU A 194 -5.92 -1.48 -15.06
C GLU A 194 -5.13 -0.18 -15.22
N ILE A 195 -4.25 0.08 -14.25
CA ILE A 195 -3.30 1.20 -14.28
C ILE A 195 -1.90 0.62 -14.13
N ASP A 196 -0.95 1.09 -14.95
CA ASP A 196 0.45 0.66 -14.83
C ASP A 196 1.02 1.12 -13.48
N ASP A 197 1.73 0.22 -12.80
CA ASP A 197 2.29 0.45 -11.48
C ASP A 197 3.18 1.70 -11.42
N LYS A 198 3.93 2.00 -12.51
CA LYS A 198 4.82 3.16 -12.57
C LYS A 198 4.13 4.50 -12.28
N HIS A 199 2.85 4.66 -12.66
CA HIS A 199 2.11 5.88 -12.38
C HIS A 199 1.86 6.05 -10.88
N VAL A 200 1.48 4.97 -10.21
CA VAL A 200 1.30 4.95 -8.76
C VAL A 200 2.64 5.12 -8.04
N GLU A 201 3.69 4.43 -8.51
CA GLU A 201 5.05 4.54 -7.95
C GLU A 201 5.58 5.98 -7.98
N VAL A 202 5.41 6.70 -9.09
CA VAL A 202 5.83 8.10 -9.22
C VAL A 202 5.13 8.99 -8.17
N MET A 203 3.83 8.80 -7.96
CA MET A 203 3.06 9.57 -6.98
C MET A 203 3.46 9.24 -5.55
N VAL A 204 3.52 7.96 -5.21
CA VAL A 204 3.89 7.49 -3.86
C VAL A 204 5.32 7.89 -3.51
N ARG A 205 6.28 7.75 -4.45
CA ARG A 205 7.64 8.25 -4.26
C ARG A 205 7.68 9.75 -3.92
N GLN A 206 6.83 10.55 -4.57
CA GLN A 206 6.75 11.98 -4.26
C GLN A 206 6.16 12.26 -2.87
N MET A 207 5.19 11.46 -2.42
CA MET A 207 4.62 11.56 -1.07
C MET A 207 5.67 11.29 0.01
N LEU A 208 6.54 10.31 -0.20
CA LEU A 208 7.53 9.83 0.77
C LEU A 208 8.90 10.52 0.66
N ARG A 209 9.04 11.48 -0.24
CA ARG A 209 10.33 12.14 -0.53
C ARG A 209 10.84 13.05 0.59
N LYS A 210 9.93 13.67 1.36
CA LYS A 210 10.30 14.69 2.35
C LYS A 210 10.39 14.09 3.73
N VAL A 211 11.39 14.56 4.50
CA VAL A 211 11.58 14.21 5.90
C VAL A 211 11.41 15.45 6.78
N ARG A 212 10.95 15.24 8.01
CA ARG A 212 10.90 16.26 9.05
C ARG A 212 12.18 16.17 9.86
N ILE A 213 12.94 17.27 9.91
CA ILE A 213 14.10 17.38 10.79
C ILE A 213 13.58 17.57 12.23
N ILE A 214 13.98 16.69 13.14
CA ILE A 214 13.61 16.75 14.56
C ILE A 214 14.73 17.42 15.35
N GLU A 215 15.99 17.08 15.04
CA GLU A 215 17.20 17.67 15.61
C GLU A 215 18.15 18.03 14.49
N ALA A 216 18.86 19.17 14.63
CA ALA A 216 19.84 19.68 13.66
C ALA A 216 21.25 19.56 14.24
#